data_1b9efa34f09d5d60b2729f8b8d63452b
#
_entry.id   1b9efa34f09d5d60b2729f8b8d63452b
#
_cell.length_a   1.000
_cell.length_b   1.000
_cell.length_c   1.000
_cell.angle_alpha   90.00
_cell.angle_beta   90.00
_cell.angle_gamma   90.00
#
_symmetry.space_group_name_H-M   'P 1'
#
loop_
_entity.id
_entity.type
_entity.pdbx_description
1 polymer ?
#
loop_
_entity_poly.entity_id
_entity_poly.type
_entity_poly.pdbx_seq_one_letter_code
_entity_poly.pdbx_strand_id
1 'polypeptide(L)'
;MSESTASPAPAPWLAPALKTLLNQRGHAWLLSGPSGLGQYTLALELARAWLCLQPSEEGACGHCASCRSIDLRTHADLRLLMPETQMLDKAWPLHEKAQKEIDEKDRKPSREIRVDAARDMVAFTQTTRSGGRHKVVMIYPAERMNHITANTILKTLEEPPGDTRFLLVSEAAHLLLPTLRSRCQTHTLSWPDAAPALQWLVSQGVAPTDAQVLLDAAGGRPEDAWAMAQSGLKASTWLALPKAVARGEALALQAWTPAQVVAVLQKICHDCQMLAVGAAPRFFPAPALPVGAPLAALTQWSKDLLSSARTAEHPFNAGLMLEALVSQARGALRAKH
;
A
#
# COMPACT_ATOMS: atom_id res chain seq x y z
N MET A 1 -27.55 -3.05 -0.24
CA MET A 1 -27.09 -2.32 -1.45
C MET A 1 -25.57 -2.27 -1.33
N SER A 2 -24.87 -3.17 -2.01
CA SER A 2 -23.42 -3.22 -2.00
C SER A 2 -22.91 -2.07 -2.87
N GLU A 3 -22.33 -1.05 -2.24
CA GLU A 3 -21.54 -0.06 -2.96
C GLU A 3 -20.40 -0.81 -3.66
N SER A 4 -20.44 -0.76 -4.98
CA SER A 4 -19.36 -1.22 -5.85
C SER A 4 -18.11 -0.46 -5.46
N THR A 5 -17.16 -1.15 -4.82
CA THR A 5 -15.78 -0.65 -4.67
C THR A 5 -15.11 -0.70 -6.04
N ALA A 6 -15.50 0.23 -6.92
CA ALA A 6 -14.82 0.41 -8.20
C ALA A 6 -13.36 0.73 -7.90
N SER A 7 -12.45 -0.07 -8.43
CA SER A 7 -11.03 0.30 -8.40
C SER A 7 -10.87 1.68 -9.03
N PRO A 8 -10.03 2.56 -8.48
CA PRO A 8 -9.82 3.88 -9.05
C PRO A 8 -9.35 3.77 -10.51
N ALA A 9 -9.72 4.74 -11.34
CA ALA A 9 -9.20 4.80 -12.70
C ALA A 9 -7.66 4.82 -12.67
N PRO A 10 -6.99 4.16 -13.63
CA PRO A 10 -5.53 4.13 -13.67
C PRO A 10 -4.95 5.54 -13.60
N ALA A 11 -4.00 5.73 -12.74
CA ALA A 11 -3.40 7.03 -12.51
C ALA A 11 -2.51 7.43 -13.71
N PRO A 12 -2.59 8.70 -14.19
CA PRO A 12 -1.91 9.10 -15.43
C PRO A 12 -0.38 8.92 -15.40
N TRP A 13 0.25 9.02 -14.23
CA TRP A 13 1.70 8.80 -14.09
C TRP A 13 2.13 7.34 -14.26
N LEU A 14 1.20 6.38 -14.28
CA LEU A 14 1.50 4.96 -14.48
C LEU A 14 1.64 4.60 -15.98
N ALA A 15 1.05 5.38 -16.89
CA ALA A 15 1.05 5.08 -18.30
C ALA A 15 2.46 5.00 -18.93
N PRO A 16 3.41 5.91 -18.63
CA PRO A 16 4.78 5.80 -19.11
C PRO A 16 5.50 4.54 -18.60
N ALA A 17 5.29 4.19 -17.32
CA ALA A 17 5.87 2.99 -16.72
C ALA A 17 5.29 1.72 -17.35
N LEU A 18 3.97 1.66 -17.57
CA LEU A 18 3.30 0.56 -18.27
C LEU A 18 3.87 0.36 -19.66
N LYS A 19 3.97 1.42 -20.46
CA LYS A 19 4.54 1.36 -21.81
C LYS A 19 5.98 0.86 -21.81
N THR A 20 6.79 1.33 -20.87
CA THR A 20 8.17 0.86 -20.71
C THR A 20 8.23 -0.64 -20.41
N LEU A 21 7.43 -1.10 -19.46
CA LEU A 21 7.40 -2.50 -19.01
C LEU A 21 6.86 -3.45 -20.08
N LEU A 22 5.87 -3.01 -20.89
CA LEU A 22 5.34 -3.80 -22.00
C LEU A 22 6.39 -4.09 -23.08
N ASN A 23 7.34 -3.18 -23.28
CA ASN A 23 8.43 -3.32 -24.26
C ASN A 23 9.64 -4.08 -23.70
N GLN A 24 9.70 -4.37 -22.41
CA GLN A 24 10.80 -5.14 -21.82
C GLN A 24 10.62 -6.64 -22.02
N ARG A 25 11.73 -7.33 -22.24
CA ARG A 25 11.77 -8.80 -22.30
C ARG A 25 12.17 -9.35 -20.94
N GLY A 26 11.55 -10.42 -20.54
CA GLY A 26 11.83 -11.09 -19.27
C GLY A 26 10.65 -11.94 -18.81
N HIS A 27 10.81 -12.56 -17.65
CA HIS A 27 9.77 -13.40 -17.05
C HIS A 27 9.47 -12.97 -15.60
N ALA A 28 10.31 -12.17 -14.96
CA ALA A 28 10.12 -11.73 -13.58
C ALA A 28 10.46 -10.25 -13.41
N TRP A 29 9.52 -9.48 -12.87
CA TRP A 29 9.67 -8.06 -12.56
C TRP A 29 9.40 -7.79 -11.10
N LEU A 30 10.20 -6.90 -10.52
CA LEU A 30 9.97 -6.32 -9.20
C LEU A 30 9.56 -4.86 -9.38
N LEU A 31 8.26 -4.58 -9.19
CA LEU A 31 7.72 -3.22 -9.17
C LEU A 31 7.84 -2.69 -7.75
N SER A 32 8.67 -1.68 -7.53
CA SER A 32 8.97 -1.17 -6.20
C SER A 32 8.75 0.33 -6.08
N GLY A 33 8.41 0.76 -4.88
CA GLY A 33 8.22 2.16 -4.50
C GLY A 33 7.49 2.25 -3.17
N PRO A 34 7.48 3.40 -2.49
CA PRO A 34 6.67 3.55 -1.29
C PRO A 34 5.17 3.38 -1.59
N SER A 35 4.36 3.07 -0.58
CA SER A 35 2.90 2.91 -0.73
C SER A 35 2.25 4.10 -1.46
N GLY A 36 1.12 3.88 -2.08
CA GLY A 36 0.28 4.95 -2.64
C GLY A 36 0.77 5.59 -3.94
N LEU A 37 1.75 4.98 -4.63
CA LEU A 37 2.19 5.41 -5.97
C LEU A 37 1.52 4.63 -7.11
N GLY A 38 0.77 3.56 -6.80
CA GLY A 38 0.04 2.77 -7.78
C GLY A 38 0.74 1.49 -8.24
N GLN A 39 1.65 0.94 -7.45
CA GLN A 39 2.39 -0.29 -7.80
C GLN A 39 1.45 -1.47 -8.09
N TYR A 40 0.44 -1.65 -7.23
CA TYR A 40 -0.56 -2.69 -7.40
C TYR A 40 -1.37 -2.49 -8.69
N THR A 41 -1.83 -1.27 -8.92
CA THR A 41 -2.59 -0.87 -10.12
C THR A 41 -1.76 -1.10 -11.38
N LEU A 42 -0.49 -0.67 -11.38
CA LEU A 42 0.43 -0.89 -12.50
C LEU A 42 0.64 -2.38 -12.80
N ALA A 43 0.85 -3.19 -11.75
CA ALA A 43 1.02 -4.63 -11.91
C ALA A 43 -0.22 -5.30 -12.47
N LEU A 44 -1.41 -4.89 -12.03
CA LEU A 44 -2.67 -5.43 -12.52
C LEU A 44 -2.89 -5.05 -14.00
N GLU A 45 -2.62 -3.79 -14.37
CA GLU A 45 -2.72 -3.34 -15.77
C GLU A 45 -1.71 -4.06 -16.67
N LEU A 46 -0.49 -4.30 -16.18
CA LEU A 46 0.52 -5.08 -16.92
C LEU A 46 0.06 -6.55 -17.09
N ALA A 47 -0.48 -7.17 -16.05
CA ALA A 47 -1.07 -8.50 -16.12
C ALA A 47 -2.23 -8.55 -17.11
N ARG A 48 -3.12 -7.54 -17.10
CA ARG A 48 -4.23 -7.42 -18.06
C ARG A 48 -3.73 -7.33 -19.50
N ALA A 49 -2.69 -6.55 -19.75
CA ALA A 49 -2.11 -6.40 -21.09
C ALA A 49 -1.52 -7.73 -21.60
N TRP A 50 -0.79 -8.45 -20.77
CA TRP A 50 -0.21 -9.74 -21.15
C TRP A 50 -1.23 -10.87 -21.38
N LEU A 51 -2.35 -10.82 -20.66
CA LEU A 51 -3.44 -11.79 -20.78
C LEU A 51 -4.49 -11.37 -21.80
N CYS A 52 -4.48 -10.12 -22.25
CA CYS A 52 -5.45 -9.60 -23.20
C CYS A 52 -5.39 -10.35 -24.53
N LEU A 53 -6.56 -10.66 -25.12
CA LEU A 53 -6.65 -11.31 -26.44
C LEU A 53 -6.33 -10.36 -27.58
N GLN A 54 -6.50 -9.04 -27.36
CA GLN A 54 -6.29 -7.98 -28.34
C GLN A 54 -5.50 -6.81 -27.70
N PRO A 55 -4.25 -7.06 -27.26
CA PRO A 55 -3.44 -6.02 -26.64
C PRO A 55 -2.99 -4.98 -27.68
N SER A 56 -2.82 -3.75 -27.23
CA SER A 56 -2.20 -2.64 -27.97
C SER A 56 -0.84 -2.27 -27.34
N GLU A 57 -0.14 -1.33 -27.94
CA GLU A 57 1.08 -0.74 -27.37
C GLU A 57 0.81 0.04 -26.07
N GLU A 58 -0.43 0.46 -25.86
CA GLU A 58 -0.87 1.18 -24.64
C GLU A 58 -1.37 0.26 -23.53
N GLY A 59 -1.55 -1.05 -23.82
CA GLY A 59 -1.99 -2.03 -22.81
C GLY A 59 -3.16 -2.91 -23.27
N ALA A 60 -4.02 -3.26 -22.32
CA ALA A 60 -5.16 -4.14 -22.54
C ALA A 60 -6.31 -3.41 -23.25
N CYS A 61 -7.08 -4.14 -24.12
CA CYS A 61 -8.24 -3.54 -24.80
C CYS A 61 -9.44 -3.21 -23.88
N GLY A 62 -9.50 -3.78 -22.68
CA GLY A 62 -10.55 -3.52 -21.68
C GLY A 62 -11.89 -4.25 -21.91
N HIS A 63 -12.15 -4.82 -23.08
CA HIS A 63 -13.48 -5.34 -23.47
C HIS A 63 -13.52 -6.81 -23.89
N CYS A 64 -12.38 -7.45 -24.17
CA CYS A 64 -12.35 -8.87 -24.53
C CYS A 64 -12.72 -9.79 -23.35
N ALA A 65 -12.96 -11.07 -23.62
CA ALA A 65 -13.34 -12.04 -22.59
C ALA A 65 -12.30 -12.16 -21.47
N SER A 66 -11.00 -12.11 -21.81
CA SER A 66 -9.91 -12.11 -20.83
C SER A 66 -9.95 -10.88 -19.92
N CYS A 67 -10.09 -9.67 -20.49
CA CYS A 67 -10.19 -8.45 -19.68
C CYS A 67 -11.38 -8.51 -18.72
N ARG A 68 -12.56 -8.93 -19.18
CA ARG A 68 -13.76 -9.07 -18.33
C ARG A 68 -13.57 -10.10 -17.21
N SER A 69 -12.92 -11.24 -17.49
CA SER A 69 -12.68 -12.25 -16.45
C SER A 69 -11.68 -11.77 -15.39
N ILE A 70 -10.73 -10.89 -15.74
CA ILE A 70 -9.86 -10.23 -14.77
C ILE A 70 -10.67 -9.25 -13.90
N ASP A 71 -11.54 -8.44 -14.51
CA ASP A 71 -12.42 -7.53 -13.78
C ASP A 71 -13.33 -8.27 -12.80
N LEU A 72 -13.82 -9.45 -13.18
CA LEU A 72 -14.60 -10.35 -12.34
C LEU A 72 -13.76 -11.19 -11.36
N ARG A 73 -12.43 -11.04 -11.34
CA ARG A 73 -11.51 -11.78 -10.47
C ARG A 73 -11.49 -13.31 -10.72
N THR A 74 -11.83 -13.77 -11.93
CA THR A 74 -12.02 -15.19 -12.26
C THR A 74 -11.12 -15.71 -13.39
N HIS A 75 -10.12 -14.94 -13.83
CA HIS A 75 -9.28 -15.32 -14.94
C HIS A 75 -8.42 -16.56 -14.64
N ALA A 76 -8.56 -17.62 -15.42
CA ALA A 76 -7.94 -18.93 -15.18
C ALA A 76 -6.40 -18.90 -15.24
N ASP A 77 -5.79 -18.01 -16.05
CA ASP A 77 -4.34 -17.89 -16.21
C ASP A 77 -3.72 -16.75 -15.39
N LEU A 78 -4.48 -16.18 -14.44
CA LEU A 78 -3.99 -15.20 -13.46
C LEU A 78 -4.05 -15.77 -12.05
N ARG A 79 -2.93 -15.77 -11.34
CA ARG A 79 -2.87 -16.15 -9.93
C ARG A 79 -2.29 -15.01 -9.11
N LEU A 80 -3.00 -14.66 -8.03
CA LEU A 80 -2.52 -13.69 -7.06
C LEU A 80 -2.09 -14.38 -5.77
N LEU A 81 -0.93 -13.95 -5.27
CA LEU A 81 -0.46 -14.26 -3.92
C LEU A 81 -0.50 -12.99 -3.09
N MET A 82 -1.40 -12.96 -2.14
CA MET A 82 -1.58 -11.85 -1.21
C MET A 82 -1.88 -12.37 0.20
N PRO A 83 -1.62 -11.59 1.26
CA PRO A 83 -2.23 -11.84 2.56
C PRO A 83 -3.76 -11.91 2.44
N GLU A 84 -4.40 -12.77 3.21
CA GLU A 84 -5.87 -12.91 3.17
C GLU A 84 -6.58 -11.58 3.49
N THR A 85 -6.02 -10.79 4.41
CA THR A 85 -6.52 -9.43 4.71
C THR A 85 -6.53 -8.53 3.48
N GLN A 86 -5.49 -8.59 2.64
CA GLN A 86 -5.40 -7.80 1.41
C GLN A 86 -6.31 -8.35 0.30
N MET A 87 -6.50 -9.68 0.24
CA MET A 87 -7.46 -10.26 -0.71
C MET A 87 -8.88 -9.78 -0.42
N LEU A 88 -9.29 -9.78 0.85
CA LEU A 88 -10.60 -9.26 1.26
C LEU A 88 -10.75 -7.77 0.97
N ASP A 89 -9.74 -6.97 1.32
CA ASP A 89 -9.73 -5.51 1.07
C ASP A 89 -9.88 -5.15 -0.41
N LYS A 90 -9.25 -5.94 -1.29
CA LYS A 90 -9.28 -5.73 -2.75
C LYS A 90 -10.33 -6.58 -3.49
N ALA A 91 -11.25 -7.18 -2.75
CA ALA A 91 -12.33 -8.03 -3.26
C ALA A 91 -11.86 -9.19 -4.15
N TRP A 92 -10.69 -9.79 -3.85
CA TRP A 92 -10.26 -11.03 -4.46
C TRP A 92 -10.81 -12.23 -3.71
N PRO A 93 -11.27 -13.29 -4.41
CA PRO A 93 -11.79 -14.47 -3.74
C PRO A 93 -10.69 -15.20 -2.97
N LEU A 94 -10.98 -15.59 -1.73
CA LEU A 94 -10.15 -16.51 -0.97
C LEU A 94 -10.32 -17.95 -1.46
N HIS A 95 -9.36 -18.80 -1.12
CA HIS A 95 -9.54 -20.25 -1.31
C HIS A 95 -10.72 -20.72 -0.43
N GLU A 96 -11.57 -21.64 -0.94
CA GLU A 96 -12.80 -22.09 -0.27
C GLU A 96 -12.60 -22.49 1.21
N LYS A 97 -11.54 -23.26 1.48
CA LYS A 97 -11.20 -23.65 2.85
C LYS A 97 -10.91 -22.46 3.75
N ALA A 98 -10.13 -21.49 3.27
CA ALA A 98 -9.79 -20.28 4.02
C ALA A 98 -11.01 -19.40 4.25
N GLN A 99 -11.89 -19.27 3.24
CA GLN A 99 -13.14 -18.53 3.35
C GLN A 99 -14.03 -19.15 4.42
N LYS A 100 -14.20 -20.49 4.40
CA LYS A 100 -15.01 -21.20 5.39
C LYS A 100 -14.50 -21.02 6.82
N GLU A 101 -13.19 -21.21 7.05
CA GLU A 101 -12.56 -21.04 8.37
C GLU A 101 -12.71 -19.62 8.93
N ILE A 102 -12.72 -18.60 8.04
CA ILE A 102 -12.88 -17.20 8.42
C ILE A 102 -14.36 -16.89 8.72
N ASP A 103 -15.29 -17.40 7.92
CA ASP A 103 -16.73 -17.19 8.08
C ASP A 103 -17.25 -17.88 9.36
N GLU A 104 -16.73 -19.07 9.66
CA GLU A 104 -17.02 -19.82 10.91
C GLU A 104 -16.31 -19.23 12.13
N LYS A 105 -15.46 -18.18 11.95
CA LYS A 105 -14.67 -17.51 13.00
C LYS A 105 -13.64 -18.41 13.70
N ASP A 106 -13.25 -19.51 13.09
CA ASP A 106 -12.24 -20.42 13.62
C ASP A 106 -10.87 -19.75 13.69
N ARG A 107 -10.61 -18.81 12.77
CA ARG A 107 -9.40 -17.98 12.77
C ARG A 107 -9.61 -16.61 12.13
N LYS A 108 -8.67 -15.72 12.38
CA LYS A 108 -8.60 -14.41 11.70
C LYS A 108 -7.89 -14.53 10.35
N PRO A 109 -8.22 -13.67 9.37
CA PRO A 109 -7.48 -13.56 8.12
C PRO A 109 -5.99 -13.30 8.36
N SER A 110 -5.13 -14.01 7.64
CA SER A 110 -3.67 -13.86 7.74
C SER A 110 -3.20 -12.51 7.18
N ARG A 111 -2.22 -11.92 7.85
CA ARG A 111 -1.50 -10.71 7.39
C ARG A 111 -0.22 -11.02 6.61
N GLU A 112 0.12 -12.30 6.48
CA GLU A 112 1.26 -12.79 5.73
C GLU A 112 0.80 -13.67 4.57
N ILE A 113 1.60 -13.76 3.53
CA ILE A 113 1.42 -14.70 2.43
C ILE A 113 1.83 -16.09 2.94
N ARG A 114 0.86 -17.00 3.04
CA ARG A 114 1.06 -18.33 3.60
C ARG A 114 1.83 -19.23 2.63
N VAL A 115 2.63 -20.13 3.16
CA VAL A 115 3.42 -21.08 2.36
C VAL A 115 2.54 -22.01 1.51
N ASP A 116 1.36 -22.36 1.98
CA ASP A 116 0.43 -23.20 1.22
C ASP A 116 -0.05 -22.47 -0.06
N ALA A 117 -0.36 -21.17 0.03
CA ALA A 117 -0.69 -20.35 -1.14
C ALA A 117 0.48 -20.31 -2.17
N ALA A 118 1.73 -20.29 -1.68
CA ALA A 118 2.90 -20.35 -2.57
C ALA A 118 3.05 -21.73 -3.22
N ARG A 119 2.76 -22.83 -2.51
CA ARG A 119 2.75 -24.19 -3.08
C ARG A 119 1.66 -24.34 -4.15
N ASP A 120 0.45 -23.85 -3.88
CA ASP A 120 -0.66 -23.84 -4.84
C ASP A 120 -0.32 -23.01 -6.08
N MET A 121 0.39 -21.90 -5.92
CA MET A 121 0.90 -21.11 -7.04
C MET A 121 1.93 -21.88 -7.85
N VAL A 122 2.88 -22.58 -7.23
CA VAL A 122 3.84 -23.44 -7.95
C VAL A 122 3.11 -24.51 -8.74
N ALA A 123 2.13 -25.20 -8.15
CA ALA A 123 1.29 -26.16 -8.85
C ALA A 123 0.54 -25.54 -10.04
N PHE A 124 -0.03 -24.33 -9.85
CA PHE A 124 -0.68 -23.57 -10.91
C PHE A 124 0.27 -23.31 -12.09
N THR A 125 1.55 -22.99 -11.86
CA THR A 125 2.49 -22.74 -12.96
C THR A 125 2.75 -23.98 -13.82
N GLN A 126 2.61 -25.18 -13.25
CA GLN A 126 2.79 -26.47 -13.95
C GLN A 126 1.60 -26.90 -14.81
N THR A 127 0.42 -26.31 -14.62
CA THR A 127 -0.77 -26.64 -15.42
C THR A 127 -0.70 -26.02 -16.82
N THR A 128 -1.43 -26.57 -17.78
CA THR A 128 -1.55 -25.98 -19.13
C THR A 128 -2.31 -24.65 -19.09
N ARG A 129 -2.01 -23.78 -20.05
CA ARG A 129 -2.74 -22.51 -20.24
C ARG A 129 -4.19 -22.76 -20.68
N SER A 130 -5.08 -21.90 -20.23
CA SER A 130 -6.51 -22.01 -20.54
C SER A 130 -6.90 -21.45 -21.93
N GLY A 131 -5.98 -20.78 -22.63
CA GLY A 131 -6.23 -20.20 -23.95
C GLY A 131 -5.47 -18.90 -24.23
N GLY A 132 -4.80 -18.32 -23.24
CA GLY A 132 -4.01 -17.10 -23.37
C GLY A 132 -2.57 -17.32 -23.86
N ARG A 133 -1.84 -16.23 -24.09
CA ARG A 133 -0.42 -16.26 -24.48
C ARG A 133 0.49 -16.59 -23.30
N HIS A 134 0.12 -16.15 -22.10
CA HIS A 134 0.93 -16.23 -20.88
C HIS A 134 0.12 -16.76 -19.71
N LYS A 135 0.80 -17.27 -18.69
CA LYS A 135 0.32 -17.30 -17.31
C LYS A 135 0.95 -16.15 -16.55
N VAL A 136 0.20 -15.53 -15.67
CA VAL A 136 0.70 -14.42 -14.85
C VAL A 136 0.51 -14.74 -13.38
N VAL A 137 1.59 -14.59 -12.63
CA VAL A 137 1.60 -14.67 -11.18
C VAL A 137 1.93 -13.27 -10.64
N MET A 138 1.04 -12.73 -9.82
CA MET A 138 1.23 -11.45 -9.14
C MET A 138 1.33 -11.66 -7.63
N ILE A 139 2.38 -11.14 -7.01
CA ILE A 139 2.66 -11.27 -5.57
C ILE A 139 2.66 -9.87 -4.94
N TYR A 140 1.72 -9.58 -4.03
CA TYR A 140 1.55 -8.26 -3.42
C TYR A 140 1.01 -8.30 -1.99
N PRO A 141 1.53 -7.53 -1.06
CA PRO A 141 2.88 -6.98 -1.09
C PRO A 141 3.92 -8.08 -0.92
N ALA A 142 4.95 -8.09 -1.75
CA ALA A 142 5.92 -9.20 -1.80
C ALA A 142 6.72 -9.36 -0.50
N GLU A 143 6.95 -8.28 0.26
CA GLU A 143 7.58 -8.27 1.58
C GLU A 143 6.74 -8.95 2.69
N ARG A 144 5.49 -9.30 2.41
CA ARG A 144 4.65 -10.10 3.33
C ARG A 144 4.87 -11.61 3.20
N MET A 145 5.80 -12.03 2.36
CA MET A 145 6.30 -13.40 2.35
C MET A 145 7.32 -13.59 3.47
N ASN A 146 7.12 -14.59 4.33
CA ASN A 146 8.18 -15.02 5.23
C ASN A 146 9.26 -15.80 4.46
N HIS A 147 10.39 -16.10 5.14
CA HIS A 147 11.52 -16.79 4.51
C HIS A 147 11.17 -18.13 3.87
N ILE A 148 10.26 -18.90 4.49
CA ILE A 148 9.84 -20.22 3.99
C ILE A 148 9.04 -20.06 2.70
N THR A 149 8.07 -19.15 2.69
CA THR A 149 7.24 -18.83 1.53
C THR A 149 8.10 -18.32 0.37
N ALA A 150 9.03 -17.38 0.66
CA ALA A 150 9.94 -16.83 -0.33
C ALA A 150 10.84 -17.90 -0.96
N ASN A 151 11.42 -18.79 -0.15
CA ASN A 151 12.27 -19.88 -0.66
C ASN A 151 11.49 -20.90 -1.50
N THR A 152 10.21 -21.13 -1.20
CA THR A 152 9.35 -22.06 -1.96
C THR A 152 9.22 -21.65 -3.43
N ILE A 153 9.24 -20.35 -3.74
CA ILE A 153 9.02 -19.84 -5.10
C ILE A 153 10.31 -19.63 -5.90
N LEU A 154 11.51 -19.65 -5.25
CA LEU A 154 12.78 -19.28 -5.90
C LEU A 154 13.07 -20.07 -7.16
N LYS A 155 12.92 -21.41 -7.13
CA LYS A 155 13.18 -22.25 -8.28
C LYS A 155 12.25 -21.95 -9.45
N THR A 156 10.96 -21.77 -9.18
CA THR A 156 9.96 -21.44 -10.19
C THR A 156 10.14 -20.03 -10.75
N LEU A 157 10.65 -19.11 -9.93
CA LEU A 157 10.97 -17.75 -10.36
C LEU A 157 12.20 -17.72 -11.28
N GLU A 158 13.19 -18.59 -11.03
CA GLU A 158 14.42 -18.70 -11.83
C GLU A 158 14.15 -19.38 -13.18
N GLU A 159 13.41 -20.48 -13.15
CA GLU A 159 13.07 -21.29 -14.32
C GLU A 159 11.55 -21.48 -14.42
N PRO A 160 10.81 -20.45 -14.86
CA PRO A 160 9.36 -20.53 -14.92
C PRO A 160 8.90 -21.55 -15.99
N PRO A 161 7.94 -22.43 -15.65
CA PRO A 161 7.38 -23.36 -16.64
C PRO A 161 6.64 -22.62 -17.75
N GLY A 162 6.92 -22.99 -19.00
CA GLY A 162 6.27 -22.40 -20.18
C GLY A 162 6.45 -20.89 -20.25
N ASP A 163 5.40 -20.16 -20.67
CA ASP A 163 5.42 -18.69 -20.75
C ASP A 163 4.83 -18.04 -19.48
N THR A 164 5.25 -18.50 -18.31
CA THR A 164 4.80 -17.90 -17.04
C THR A 164 5.57 -16.63 -16.75
N ARG A 165 4.85 -15.55 -16.38
CA ARG A 165 5.40 -14.25 -16.02
C ARG A 165 5.09 -13.92 -14.56
N PHE A 166 6.08 -13.37 -13.87
CA PHE A 166 6.00 -13.01 -12.46
C PHE A 166 6.04 -11.49 -12.27
N LEU A 167 5.12 -10.98 -11.46
CA LEU A 167 5.08 -9.60 -11.00
C LEU A 167 5.19 -9.61 -9.47
N LEU A 168 6.36 -9.29 -8.96
CA LEU A 168 6.55 -9.01 -7.54
C LEU A 168 6.32 -7.53 -7.31
N VAL A 169 5.41 -7.19 -6.42
CA VAL A 169 5.05 -5.81 -6.12
C VAL A 169 5.38 -5.54 -4.66
N SER A 170 6.20 -4.53 -4.40
CA SER A 170 6.72 -4.26 -3.06
C SER A 170 6.69 -2.78 -2.73
N GLU A 171 6.26 -2.47 -1.52
CA GLU A 171 6.32 -1.12 -0.93
C GLU A 171 7.61 -0.92 -0.11
N ALA A 172 8.30 -2.03 0.20
CA ALA A 172 9.53 -2.04 0.98
C ALA A 172 10.53 -3.08 0.44
N ALA A 173 11.00 -2.87 -0.79
CA ALA A 173 11.88 -3.82 -1.50
C ALA A 173 13.16 -4.19 -0.73
N HIS A 174 13.59 -3.35 0.22
CA HIS A 174 14.73 -3.63 1.09
C HIS A 174 14.48 -4.78 2.09
N LEU A 175 13.21 -5.11 2.36
CA LEU A 175 12.81 -6.23 3.22
C LEU A 175 12.75 -7.57 2.48
N LEU A 176 12.78 -7.54 1.14
CA LEU A 176 12.81 -8.76 0.33
C LEU A 176 14.16 -9.45 0.42
N LEU A 177 14.14 -10.79 0.37
CA LEU A 177 15.37 -11.58 0.27
C LEU A 177 16.22 -11.13 -0.92
N PRO A 178 17.53 -10.94 -0.74
CA PRO A 178 18.43 -10.63 -1.86
C PRO A 178 18.35 -11.64 -3.01
N THR A 179 18.09 -12.91 -2.68
CA THR A 179 17.92 -14.01 -3.65
C THR A 179 16.69 -13.87 -4.53
N LEU A 180 15.60 -13.25 -4.03
CA LEU A 180 14.43 -12.90 -4.85
C LEU A 180 14.72 -11.69 -5.74
N ARG A 181 15.31 -10.64 -5.13
CA ARG A 181 15.62 -9.41 -5.85
C ARG A 181 16.58 -9.61 -7.02
N SER A 182 17.58 -10.47 -6.85
CA SER A 182 18.58 -10.75 -7.91
C SER A 182 18.02 -11.47 -9.13
N ARG A 183 16.83 -12.09 -9.02
CA ARG A 183 16.15 -12.80 -10.09
C ARG A 183 15.08 -11.99 -10.81
N CYS A 184 14.84 -10.77 -10.36
CA CYS A 184 13.82 -9.89 -10.94
C CYS A 184 14.45 -8.69 -11.61
N GLN A 185 13.88 -8.27 -12.74
CA GLN A 185 14.15 -6.95 -13.29
C GLN A 185 13.42 -5.92 -12.44
N THR A 186 14.17 -5.01 -11.82
CA THR A 186 13.59 -4.01 -10.93
C THR A 186 13.14 -2.79 -11.70
N HIS A 187 11.90 -2.39 -11.48
CA HIS A 187 11.35 -1.11 -11.91
C HIS A 187 10.88 -0.34 -10.68
N THR A 188 11.51 0.81 -10.44
CA THR A 188 11.13 1.68 -9.32
C THR A 188 10.17 2.75 -9.83
N LEU A 189 9.00 2.87 -9.20
CA LEU A 189 8.03 3.89 -9.54
C LEU A 189 8.53 5.26 -9.12
N SER A 190 8.44 6.22 -10.04
CA SER A 190 8.75 7.61 -9.77
C SER A 190 7.61 8.30 -9.02
N TRP A 191 7.96 9.28 -8.20
CA TRP A 191 6.97 10.17 -7.59
C TRP A 191 6.25 10.95 -8.68
N PRO A 192 4.91 11.01 -8.64
CA PRO A 192 4.17 11.85 -9.58
C PRO A 192 4.37 13.32 -9.24
N ASP A 193 4.30 14.18 -10.27
CA ASP A 193 4.22 15.61 -10.06
C ASP A 193 2.93 15.98 -9.33
N ALA A 194 2.98 17.05 -8.52
CA ALA A 194 1.85 17.46 -7.69
C ALA A 194 0.59 17.81 -8.53
N ALA A 195 0.75 18.48 -9.67
CA ALA A 195 -0.39 18.91 -10.48
C ALA A 195 -1.19 17.73 -11.08
N PRO A 196 -0.58 16.73 -11.75
CA PRO A 196 -1.30 15.51 -12.16
C PRO A 196 -1.91 14.73 -11.00
N ALA A 197 -1.22 14.67 -9.85
CA ALA A 197 -1.71 13.97 -8.66
C ALA A 197 -3.00 14.63 -8.11
N LEU A 198 -3.03 15.96 -8.03
CA LEU A 198 -4.21 16.72 -7.60
C LEU A 198 -5.38 16.58 -8.57
N GLN A 199 -5.12 16.69 -9.88
CA GLN A 199 -6.15 16.50 -10.89
C GLN A 199 -6.77 15.10 -10.80
N TRP A 200 -5.94 14.08 -10.62
CA TRP A 200 -6.41 12.72 -10.45
C TRP A 200 -7.26 12.56 -9.17
N LEU A 201 -6.82 13.09 -8.00
CA LEU A 201 -7.60 13.06 -6.78
C LEU A 201 -9.00 13.67 -6.95
N VAL A 202 -9.07 14.83 -7.60
CA VAL A 202 -10.35 15.51 -7.91
C VAL A 202 -11.20 14.64 -8.84
N SER A 203 -10.61 14.02 -9.86
CA SER A 203 -11.32 13.11 -10.77
C SER A 203 -11.85 11.84 -10.05
N GLN A 204 -11.21 11.42 -8.95
CA GLN A 204 -11.66 10.34 -8.09
C GLN A 204 -12.69 10.77 -7.04
N GLY A 205 -13.22 11.98 -7.12
CA GLY A 205 -14.28 12.50 -6.24
C GLY A 205 -13.79 13.15 -4.94
N VAL A 206 -12.48 13.36 -4.79
CA VAL A 206 -11.96 14.12 -3.64
C VAL A 206 -12.29 15.60 -3.84
N ALA A 207 -12.87 16.24 -2.82
CA ALA A 207 -13.18 17.66 -2.89
C ALA A 207 -11.93 18.51 -3.17
N PRO A 208 -11.96 19.47 -4.09
CA PRO A 208 -10.79 20.31 -4.41
C PRO A 208 -10.19 21.01 -3.19
N THR A 209 -11.01 21.37 -2.20
CA THR A 209 -10.59 21.98 -0.94
C THR A 209 -9.79 21.03 -0.05
N ASP A 210 -10.00 19.72 -0.18
CA ASP A 210 -9.34 18.70 0.63
C ASP A 210 -8.12 18.10 -0.10
N ALA A 211 -8.12 18.11 -1.43
CA ALA A 211 -7.15 17.37 -2.25
C ALA A 211 -5.69 17.73 -1.94
N GLN A 212 -5.35 19.02 -1.87
CA GLN A 212 -3.98 19.46 -1.56
C GLN A 212 -3.57 19.02 -0.15
N VAL A 213 -4.42 19.28 0.84
CA VAL A 213 -4.11 18.96 2.25
C VAL A 213 -3.95 17.45 2.44
N LEU A 214 -4.79 16.63 1.81
CA LEU A 214 -4.69 15.18 1.92
C LEU A 214 -3.48 14.63 1.14
N LEU A 215 -3.11 15.25 0.03
CA LEU A 215 -1.89 14.88 -0.71
C LEU A 215 -0.64 15.17 0.14
N ASP A 216 -0.57 16.32 0.78
CA ASP A 216 0.50 16.67 1.70
C ASP A 216 0.50 15.73 2.92
N ALA A 217 -0.67 15.47 3.51
CA ALA A 217 -0.86 14.52 4.60
C ALA A 217 -0.36 13.11 4.26
N ALA A 218 -0.55 12.68 3.02
CA ALA A 218 -0.02 11.43 2.48
C ALA A 218 1.46 11.52 2.08
N GLY A 219 2.10 12.70 2.22
CA GLY A 219 3.49 12.93 1.85
C GLY A 219 3.72 12.87 0.33
N GLY A 220 2.75 13.30 -0.47
CA GLY A 220 2.82 13.32 -1.92
C GLY A 220 2.46 11.98 -2.60
N ARG A 221 1.77 11.07 -1.90
CA ARG A 221 1.35 9.75 -2.40
C ARG A 221 -0.15 9.76 -2.71
N PRO A 222 -0.54 9.80 -4.00
CA PRO A 222 -1.93 10.09 -4.37
C PRO A 222 -2.93 8.99 -3.99
N GLU A 223 -2.59 7.70 -4.15
CA GLU A 223 -3.50 6.61 -3.75
C GLU A 223 -3.70 6.57 -2.22
N ASP A 224 -2.65 6.87 -1.42
CA ASP A 224 -2.78 7.00 0.03
C ASP A 224 -3.68 8.20 0.39
N ALA A 225 -3.54 9.34 -0.30
CA ALA A 225 -4.39 10.51 -0.12
C ALA A 225 -5.86 10.20 -0.47
N TRP A 226 -6.09 9.48 -1.54
CA TRP A 226 -7.41 9.01 -1.93
C TRP A 226 -8.01 8.06 -0.88
N ALA A 227 -7.24 7.10 -0.38
CA ALA A 227 -7.67 6.20 0.68
C ALA A 227 -8.04 6.95 1.98
N MET A 228 -7.27 7.99 2.33
CA MET A 228 -7.60 8.88 3.45
C MET A 228 -8.94 9.60 3.22
N ALA A 229 -9.20 10.10 2.01
CA ALA A 229 -10.49 10.72 1.66
C ALA A 229 -11.64 9.72 1.73
N GLN A 230 -11.47 8.50 1.21
CA GLN A 230 -12.48 7.43 1.25
C GLN A 230 -12.81 7.00 2.69
N SER A 231 -11.86 7.08 3.62
CA SER A 231 -12.12 6.85 5.05
C SER A 231 -12.90 7.98 5.72
N GLY A 232 -13.29 9.02 4.97
CA GLY A 232 -14.03 10.18 5.47
C GLY A 232 -13.16 11.26 6.11
N LEU A 233 -11.83 11.17 6.01
CA LEU A 233 -10.95 12.21 6.53
C LEU A 233 -11.05 13.46 5.67
N LYS A 234 -11.31 14.60 6.33
CA LYS A 234 -11.35 15.93 5.71
C LYS A 234 -10.13 16.76 6.08
N ALA A 235 -9.79 17.73 5.23
CA ALA A 235 -8.72 18.68 5.47
C ALA A 235 -8.84 19.36 6.84
N SER A 236 -10.04 19.84 7.21
CA SER A 236 -10.27 20.50 8.50
C SER A 236 -9.94 19.62 9.70
N THR A 237 -10.30 18.34 9.64
CA THR A 237 -9.98 17.35 10.70
C THR A 237 -8.47 17.13 10.77
N TRP A 238 -7.80 16.92 9.62
CA TRP A 238 -6.35 16.75 9.57
C TRP A 238 -5.60 17.94 10.17
N LEU A 239 -5.93 19.15 9.74
CA LEU A 239 -5.27 20.38 10.18
C LEU A 239 -5.47 20.68 11.68
N ALA A 240 -6.54 20.19 12.29
CA ALA A 240 -6.79 20.34 13.70
C ALA A 240 -5.97 19.39 14.59
N LEU A 241 -5.50 18.24 14.06
CA LEU A 241 -4.84 17.18 14.84
C LEU A 241 -3.62 17.66 15.65
N PRO A 242 -2.64 18.42 15.08
CA PRO A 242 -1.45 18.77 15.85
C PRO A 242 -1.76 19.56 17.13
N LYS A 243 -2.71 20.50 17.04
CA LYS A 243 -3.12 21.31 18.20
C LYS A 243 -3.94 20.50 19.20
N ALA A 244 -4.82 19.59 18.74
CA ALA A 244 -5.58 18.70 19.59
C ALA A 244 -4.65 17.76 20.38
N VAL A 245 -3.67 17.15 19.71
CA VAL A 245 -2.65 16.30 20.33
C VAL A 245 -1.81 17.07 21.36
N ALA A 246 -1.40 18.30 21.05
CA ALA A 246 -0.67 19.15 21.99
C ALA A 246 -1.48 19.52 23.24
N ARG A 247 -2.83 19.53 23.14
CA ARG A 247 -3.72 19.69 24.30
C ARG A 247 -3.95 18.40 25.07
N GLY A 248 -3.61 17.24 24.48
CA GLY A 248 -3.84 15.93 25.09
C GLY A 248 -5.24 15.36 24.78
N GLU A 249 -5.87 15.80 23.70
CA GLU A 249 -7.21 15.39 23.29
C GLU A 249 -7.17 14.05 22.55
N ALA A 250 -7.22 12.92 23.26
CA ALA A 250 -7.18 11.57 22.69
C ALA A 250 -8.40 11.26 21.80
N LEU A 251 -9.56 11.87 22.06
CA LEU A 251 -10.79 11.68 21.29
C LEU A 251 -10.64 12.02 19.81
N ALA A 252 -9.74 12.96 19.46
CA ALA A 252 -9.47 13.30 18.06
C ALA A 252 -8.91 12.14 17.22
N LEU A 253 -8.37 11.11 17.87
CA LEU A 253 -7.74 9.94 17.24
C LEU A 253 -8.46 8.61 17.58
N GLN A 254 -9.60 8.66 18.29
CA GLN A 254 -10.27 7.45 18.82
C GLN A 254 -10.74 6.47 17.72
N ALA A 255 -11.10 6.98 16.55
CA ALA A 255 -11.56 6.17 15.42
C ALA A 255 -10.40 5.48 14.66
N TRP A 256 -9.15 5.77 15.01
CA TRP A 256 -7.98 5.30 14.29
C TRP A 256 -7.37 4.07 14.95
N THR A 257 -6.82 3.17 14.12
CA THR A 257 -6.05 2.04 14.64
C THR A 257 -4.76 2.51 15.29
N PRO A 258 -4.18 1.76 16.24
CA PRO A 258 -2.91 2.14 16.87
C PRO A 258 -1.79 2.42 15.86
N ALA A 259 -1.69 1.66 14.77
CA ALA A 259 -0.72 1.90 13.71
C ALA A 259 -0.94 3.25 12.99
N GLN A 260 -2.20 3.62 12.73
CA GLN A 260 -2.54 4.92 12.14
C GLN A 260 -2.24 6.07 13.11
N VAL A 261 -2.51 5.87 14.41
CA VAL A 261 -2.17 6.87 15.44
C VAL A 261 -0.66 7.09 15.49
N VAL A 262 0.13 6.04 15.54
CA VAL A 262 1.60 6.17 15.53
C VAL A 262 2.07 6.89 14.26
N ALA A 263 1.54 6.53 13.10
CA ALA A 263 1.92 7.15 11.82
C ALA A 263 1.63 8.66 11.78
N VAL A 264 0.48 9.12 12.30
CA VAL A 264 0.18 10.55 12.33
C VAL A 264 1.03 11.30 13.36
N LEU A 265 1.28 10.70 14.53
CA LEU A 265 2.16 11.30 15.54
C LEU A 265 3.61 11.42 15.03
N GLN A 266 4.10 10.45 14.24
CA GLN A 266 5.40 10.56 13.57
C GLN A 266 5.44 11.71 12.57
N LYS A 267 4.38 11.96 11.80
CA LYS A 267 4.27 13.11 10.89
C LYS A 267 4.26 14.44 11.64
N ILE A 268 3.50 14.53 12.74
CA ILE A 268 3.50 15.73 13.59
C ILE A 268 4.90 15.96 14.19
N CYS A 269 5.53 14.94 14.75
CA CYS A 269 6.86 15.00 15.31
C CYS A 269 7.89 15.48 14.29
N HIS A 270 7.89 14.86 13.09
CA HIS A 270 8.76 15.25 11.97
C HIS A 270 8.63 16.73 11.62
N ASP A 271 7.39 17.22 11.44
CA ASP A 271 7.17 18.58 11.00
C ASP A 271 7.48 19.59 12.12
N CYS A 272 7.26 19.25 13.39
CA CYS A 272 7.74 20.06 14.52
C CYS A 272 9.28 20.12 14.57
N GLN A 273 9.99 19.00 14.25
CA GLN A 273 11.45 19.02 14.15
C GLN A 273 11.92 19.90 12.99
N MET A 274 11.26 19.82 11.82
CA MET A 274 11.58 20.71 10.68
C MET A 274 11.44 22.18 11.07
N LEU A 275 10.35 22.56 11.71
CA LEU A 275 10.18 23.94 12.19
C LEU A 275 11.24 24.35 13.22
N ALA A 276 11.61 23.45 14.14
CA ALA A 276 12.61 23.75 15.17
C ALA A 276 14.01 24.03 14.59
N VAL A 277 14.31 23.49 13.38
CA VAL A 277 15.57 23.75 12.67
C VAL A 277 15.41 24.78 11.55
N GLY A 278 14.27 25.47 11.44
CA GLY A 278 14.02 26.49 10.42
C GLY A 278 13.73 25.94 9.01
N ALA A 279 13.42 24.66 8.89
CA ALA A 279 13.06 24.03 7.63
C ALA A 279 11.53 24.01 7.41
N ALA A 280 11.11 23.85 6.15
CA ALA A 280 9.69 23.76 5.81
C ALA A 280 9.11 22.40 6.25
N PRO A 281 7.92 22.38 6.88
CA PRO A 281 7.21 21.18 7.21
C PRO A 281 6.67 20.49 5.94
N ARG A 282 6.41 19.18 6.01
CA ARG A 282 6.02 18.38 4.86
C ARG A 282 4.54 17.96 4.86
N PHE A 283 4.00 17.62 6.02
CA PHE A 283 2.68 16.98 6.16
C PHE A 283 1.59 17.94 6.64
N PHE A 284 1.99 19.03 7.27
CA PHE A 284 1.11 20.05 7.83
C PHE A 284 1.62 21.44 7.46
N PRO A 285 0.74 22.41 7.16
CA PRO A 285 1.17 23.79 7.04
C PRO A 285 1.65 24.33 8.40
N ALA A 286 2.69 25.15 8.40
CA ALA A 286 3.31 25.68 9.61
C ALA A 286 2.32 26.26 10.65
N PRO A 287 1.25 27.01 10.27
CA PRO A 287 0.28 27.55 11.23
C PRO A 287 -0.56 26.49 11.96
N ALA A 288 -0.63 25.26 11.44
CA ALA A 288 -1.35 24.16 12.08
C ALA A 288 -0.54 23.47 13.18
N LEU A 289 0.79 23.65 13.18
CA LEU A 289 1.71 22.98 14.10
C LEU A 289 1.89 23.77 15.42
N PRO A 290 2.07 23.08 16.56
CA PRO A 290 2.53 23.71 17.79
C PRO A 290 3.99 24.17 17.64
N VAL A 291 4.32 25.31 18.23
CA VAL A 291 5.67 25.91 18.21
C VAL A 291 6.30 25.91 19.60
N GLY A 292 7.63 25.99 19.67
CA GLY A 292 8.37 26.19 20.93
C GLY A 292 8.79 24.89 21.62
N ALA A 293 8.55 23.71 21.06
CA ALA A 293 9.07 22.46 21.61
C ALA A 293 10.59 22.35 21.36
N PRO A 294 11.41 22.02 22.38
CA PRO A 294 12.85 21.83 22.21
C PRO A 294 13.17 20.66 21.27
N LEU A 295 14.16 20.85 20.39
CA LEU A 295 14.59 19.79 19.45
C LEU A 295 14.98 18.49 20.17
N ALA A 296 15.60 18.58 21.35
CA ALA A 296 15.96 17.41 22.15
C ALA A 296 14.73 16.58 22.57
N ALA A 297 13.65 17.25 23.03
CA ALA A 297 12.40 16.59 23.41
C ALA A 297 11.72 15.93 22.18
N LEU A 298 11.69 16.63 21.05
CA LEU A 298 11.15 16.09 19.78
C LEU A 298 11.98 14.88 19.28
N THR A 299 13.30 14.93 19.43
CA THR A 299 14.18 13.81 19.04
C THR A 299 13.95 12.58 19.92
N GLN A 300 13.78 12.77 21.23
CA GLN A 300 13.45 11.66 22.13
C GLN A 300 12.08 11.09 21.77
N TRP A 301 11.07 11.93 21.57
CA TRP A 301 9.74 11.49 21.17
C TRP A 301 9.74 10.73 19.83
N SER A 302 10.55 11.15 18.85
CA SER A 302 10.72 10.41 17.60
C SER A 302 11.23 8.97 17.82
N LYS A 303 12.20 8.77 18.73
CA LYS A 303 12.70 7.43 19.11
C LYS A 303 11.62 6.58 19.78
N ASP A 304 10.85 7.19 20.68
CA ASP A 304 9.75 6.48 21.38
C ASP A 304 8.65 6.06 20.40
N LEU A 305 8.32 6.91 19.41
CA LEU A 305 7.38 6.57 18.34
C LEU A 305 7.89 5.45 17.43
N LEU A 306 9.20 5.41 17.12
CA LEU A 306 9.79 4.30 16.36
C LEU A 306 9.70 2.98 17.13
N SER A 307 9.89 3.01 18.45
CA SER A 307 9.70 1.83 19.30
C SER A 307 8.23 1.39 19.32
N SER A 308 7.30 2.34 19.47
CA SER A 308 5.85 2.07 19.47
C SER A 308 5.36 1.52 18.12
N ALA A 309 5.94 1.96 17.00
CA ALA A 309 5.61 1.46 15.68
C ALA A 309 5.85 -0.06 15.52
N ARG A 310 6.90 -0.59 16.16
CA ARG A 310 7.24 -2.03 16.10
C ARG A 310 6.20 -2.91 16.80
N THR A 311 5.47 -2.36 17.76
CA THR A 311 4.49 -3.08 18.58
C THR A 311 3.05 -2.65 18.33
N ALA A 312 2.82 -1.72 17.39
CA ALA A 312 1.50 -1.13 17.12
C ALA A 312 0.46 -2.17 16.64
N GLU A 313 0.90 -3.28 16.07
CA GLU A 313 0.04 -4.37 15.61
C GLU A 313 -0.16 -5.50 16.65
N HIS A 314 0.53 -5.44 17.81
CA HIS A 314 0.30 -6.40 18.88
C HIS A 314 -1.09 -6.21 19.51
N PRO A 315 -1.70 -7.28 20.05
CA PRO A 315 -3.05 -7.24 20.62
C PRO A 315 -3.08 -6.57 22.01
N PHE A 316 -2.55 -5.34 22.09
CA PHE A 316 -2.69 -4.51 23.27
C PHE A 316 -4.06 -3.86 23.36
N ASN A 317 -4.41 -3.36 24.54
CA ASN A 317 -5.61 -2.54 24.70
C ASN A 317 -5.42 -1.23 23.92
N ALA A 318 -6.18 -1.07 22.83
CA ALA A 318 -6.06 0.07 21.92
C ALA A 318 -6.33 1.41 22.62
N GLY A 319 -7.27 1.46 23.57
CA GLY A 319 -7.60 2.67 24.33
C GLY A 319 -6.43 3.14 25.22
N LEU A 320 -5.86 2.21 26.01
CA LEU A 320 -4.70 2.52 26.85
C LEU A 320 -3.48 2.92 26.03
N MET A 321 -3.26 2.28 24.88
CA MET A 321 -2.17 2.62 23.99
C MET A 321 -2.38 4.03 23.40
N LEU A 322 -3.59 4.39 22.98
CA LEU A 322 -3.92 5.71 22.50
C LEU A 322 -3.65 6.78 23.56
N GLU A 323 -4.13 6.59 24.78
CA GLU A 323 -3.90 7.52 25.88
C GLU A 323 -2.41 7.71 26.18
N ALA A 324 -1.64 6.62 26.22
CA ALA A 324 -0.20 6.67 26.44
C ALA A 324 0.51 7.45 25.33
N LEU A 325 0.19 7.18 24.06
CA LEU A 325 0.78 7.86 22.90
C LEU A 325 0.46 9.37 22.89
N VAL A 326 -0.78 9.75 23.20
CA VAL A 326 -1.19 11.17 23.27
C VAL A 326 -0.57 11.86 24.47
N SER A 327 -0.42 11.17 25.61
CA SER A 327 0.27 11.71 26.79
C SER A 327 1.76 11.98 26.51
N GLN A 328 2.46 11.06 25.85
CA GLN A 328 3.84 11.25 25.39
C GLN A 328 3.96 12.44 24.45
N ALA A 329 3.08 12.52 23.43
CA ALA A 329 3.03 13.63 22.50
C ALA A 329 2.86 14.98 23.19
N ARG A 330 1.88 15.08 24.12
CA ARG A 330 1.65 16.28 24.93
C ARG A 330 2.88 16.66 25.74
N GLY A 331 3.55 15.68 26.35
CA GLY A 331 4.80 15.91 27.11
C GLY A 331 5.90 16.53 26.24
N ALA A 332 6.14 15.94 25.06
CA ALA A 332 7.16 16.41 24.12
C ALA A 332 6.85 17.79 23.53
N LEU A 333 5.58 18.04 23.15
CA LEU A 333 5.15 19.28 22.50
C LEU A 333 5.01 20.46 23.47
N ARG A 334 4.88 20.23 24.78
CA ARG A 334 4.80 21.25 25.83
C ARG A 334 6.06 21.38 26.68
N ALA A 335 7.10 20.59 26.39
CA ALA A 335 8.38 20.74 27.08
C ALA A 335 8.87 22.19 26.92
N LYS A 336 9.32 22.79 28.04
CA LYS A 336 9.94 24.11 28.03
C LYS A 336 11.46 23.95 27.93
N HIS A 337 12.13 24.93 27.35
CA HIS A 337 13.60 25.01 27.30
C HIS A 337 14.21 25.00 28.70
#